data_4ff32efa5b8b537b8452b79b697d012d
#
_entry.id   4ff32efa5b8b537b8452b79b697d012d
#
_cell.length_a   1.000
_cell.length_b   1.000
_cell.length_c   1.000
_cell.angle_alpha   90.00
_cell.angle_beta   90.00
_cell.angle_gamma   90.00
#
_symmetry.space_group_name_H-M   'P 1'
#
loop_
_entity.id
_entity.type
_entity.pdbx_description
1 polymer ?
#
loop_
_entity_poly.entity_id
_entity_poly.type
_entity_poly.pdbx_seq_one_letter_code
_entity_poly.pdbx_strand_id
1 'polypeptide(L)'
;QTAPKCPADQPLTPAAFNRAGEALSFMTRAQQRLLAFWLEQGVVIPVTGRTDDALARVAIDFTSWRITHHGAVIRRADRSLPTWWYTEVRPLLVAAQPLLWGLSARLSAEAAGQYRVSNHSVDEWLTYISVKTDADEAALLRVRERLDSLGLPPELTVHCNGNNLALTVRGAQKHDAVRR
;
A
#
# COMPACT_ATOMS: atom_id res chain seq x y z
N GLN A 1 11.82 7.65 5.96
CA GLN A 1 11.20 8.44 7.04
C GLN A 1 10.75 9.79 6.48
N THR A 2 9.69 10.39 7.01
CA THR A 2 9.32 11.78 6.70
C THR A 2 10.30 12.74 7.37
N ALA A 3 10.52 13.93 6.78
CA ALA A 3 11.49 14.89 7.32
C ALA A 3 11.38 15.16 8.83
N PRO A 4 10.17 15.31 9.44
CA PRO A 4 10.03 15.51 10.88
C PRO A 4 10.46 14.32 11.75
N LYS A 5 10.60 13.12 11.17
CA LYS A 5 11.02 11.90 11.87
C LYS A 5 12.48 11.56 11.67
N CYS A 6 13.22 12.41 10.98
CA CYS A 6 14.65 12.22 10.76
C CYS A 6 15.45 12.96 11.83
N PRO A 7 16.60 12.41 12.29
CA PRO A 7 17.52 13.15 13.14
C PRO A 7 17.96 14.45 12.48
N ALA A 8 17.88 15.57 13.18
CA ALA A 8 18.17 16.90 12.63
C ALA A 8 19.65 17.13 12.30
N ASP A 9 20.52 16.32 12.89
CA ASP A 9 22.00 16.43 12.83
C ASP A 9 22.66 15.51 11.80
N GLN A 10 21.86 14.73 11.05
CA GLN A 10 22.40 13.76 10.09
C GLN A 10 22.07 14.16 8.64
N PRO A 11 23.04 13.99 7.71
CA PRO A 11 22.77 14.20 6.30
C PRO A 11 21.74 13.19 5.80
N LEU A 12 20.72 13.69 5.12
CA LEU A 12 19.60 12.92 4.60
C LEU A 12 19.66 12.88 3.08
N THR A 13 19.32 11.71 2.53
CA THR A 13 19.16 11.51 1.08
C THR A 13 17.70 11.20 0.77
N PRO A 14 17.11 11.77 -0.28
CA PRO A 14 15.77 11.42 -0.72
C PRO A 14 15.61 9.92 -0.94
N ALA A 15 14.54 9.35 -0.39
CA ALA A 15 14.23 7.93 -0.48
C ALA A 15 12.98 7.63 -1.30
N ALA A 16 12.04 8.59 -1.39
CA ALA A 16 10.88 8.49 -2.26
C ALA A 16 10.37 9.88 -2.63
N PHE A 17 9.71 9.96 -3.77
CA PHE A 17 9.19 11.19 -4.36
C PHE A 17 7.68 11.16 -4.52
N ASN A 18 7.04 12.35 -4.53
CA ASN A 18 5.65 12.51 -4.94
C ASN A 18 5.53 12.51 -6.47
N ARG A 19 4.30 12.72 -6.99
CA ARG A 19 4.06 12.79 -8.44
C ARG A 19 4.66 14.04 -9.10
N ALA A 20 4.92 15.09 -8.32
CA ALA A 20 5.59 16.30 -8.80
C ALA A 20 7.12 16.19 -8.77
N GLY A 21 7.69 15.06 -8.33
CA GLY A 21 9.14 14.86 -8.23
C GLY A 21 9.74 15.43 -6.94
N GLU A 22 8.95 15.90 -5.99
CA GLU A 22 9.43 16.43 -4.72
C GLU A 22 9.68 15.29 -3.72
N ALA A 23 10.73 15.42 -2.92
CA ALA A 23 11.11 14.42 -1.94
C ALA A 23 10.07 14.32 -0.79
N LEU A 24 9.50 13.12 -0.61
CA LEU A 24 8.52 12.81 0.44
C LEU A 24 9.12 12.08 1.64
N SER A 25 10.16 11.31 1.44
CA SER A 25 10.81 10.56 2.49
C SER A 25 12.32 10.53 2.27
N PHE A 26 13.03 10.29 3.36
CA PHE A 26 14.48 10.39 3.38
C PHE A 26 15.09 9.18 4.08
N MET A 27 16.35 8.91 3.75
CA MET A 27 17.21 7.90 4.38
C MET A 27 18.43 8.58 5.01
N THR A 28 18.84 8.09 6.16
CA THR A 28 20.15 8.40 6.73
C THR A 28 21.25 7.64 5.98
N ARG A 29 22.50 8.06 6.13
CA ARG A 29 23.65 7.35 5.55
C ARG A 29 23.77 5.91 6.03
N ALA A 30 23.41 5.64 7.30
CA ALA A 30 23.43 4.27 7.85
C ALA A 30 22.38 3.39 7.15
N GLN A 31 21.17 3.90 6.94
CA GLN A 31 20.11 3.18 6.22
C GLN A 31 20.49 2.90 4.76
N GLN A 32 21.14 3.85 4.08
CA GLN A 32 21.63 3.65 2.71
C GLN A 32 22.68 2.53 2.64
N ARG A 33 23.66 2.56 3.55
CA ARG A 33 24.72 1.53 3.59
C ARG A 33 24.14 0.14 3.87
N LEU A 34 23.21 0.03 4.82
CA LEU A 34 22.54 -1.24 5.13
C LEU A 34 21.77 -1.76 3.92
N LEU A 35 21.03 -0.88 3.23
CA LEU A 35 20.28 -1.26 2.04
C LEU A 35 21.21 -1.68 0.90
N ALA A 36 22.27 -0.91 0.63
CA ALA A 36 23.27 -1.25 -0.38
C ALA A 36 23.89 -2.63 -0.10
N PHE A 37 24.27 -2.89 1.15
CA PHE A 37 24.78 -4.21 1.57
C PHE A 37 23.80 -5.34 1.22
N TRP A 38 22.50 -5.20 1.57
CA TRP A 38 21.51 -6.23 1.26
C TRP A 38 21.28 -6.41 -0.24
N LEU A 39 21.28 -5.33 -1.01
CA LEU A 39 21.14 -5.38 -2.48
C LEU A 39 22.33 -6.07 -3.16
N GLU A 40 23.52 -5.96 -2.58
CA GLU A 40 24.74 -6.63 -3.07
C GLU A 40 24.82 -8.10 -2.66
N GLN A 41 24.39 -8.43 -1.44
CA GLN A 41 24.55 -9.77 -0.86
C GLN A 41 23.39 -10.72 -1.15
N GLY A 42 22.25 -10.23 -1.63
CA GLY A 42 21.08 -11.08 -1.80
C GLY A 42 19.97 -10.50 -2.66
N VAL A 43 18.87 -11.22 -2.65
CA VAL A 43 17.65 -10.82 -3.33
C VAL A 43 16.77 -10.01 -2.36
N VAL A 44 16.56 -8.73 -2.65
CA VAL A 44 15.68 -7.86 -1.87
C VAL A 44 14.32 -7.75 -2.55
N ILE A 45 13.29 -8.24 -1.89
CA ILE A 45 11.91 -8.17 -2.37
C ILE A 45 11.13 -7.12 -1.58
N PRO A 46 10.70 -6.00 -2.17
CA PRO A 46 9.86 -5.03 -1.48
C PRO A 46 8.45 -5.60 -1.26
N VAL A 47 7.98 -5.56 0.00
CA VAL A 47 6.62 -5.97 0.39
C VAL A 47 5.91 -4.75 0.99
N THR A 48 5.02 -4.14 0.23
CA THR A 48 4.50 -2.82 0.57
C THR A 48 2.99 -2.67 0.32
N GLY A 49 2.35 -1.71 1.03
CA GLY A 49 1.00 -1.24 0.70
C GLY A 49 0.98 -0.23 -0.47
N ARG A 50 2.13 0.23 -0.96
CA ARG A 50 2.20 1.14 -2.11
C ARG A 50 1.67 0.47 -3.37
N THR A 51 1.14 1.28 -4.28
CA THR A 51 0.88 0.85 -5.66
C THR A 51 2.20 0.69 -6.42
N ASP A 52 2.17 0.02 -7.58
CA ASP A 52 3.34 -0.11 -8.48
C ASP A 52 3.90 1.27 -8.86
N ASP A 53 3.00 2.22 -9.21
CA ASP A 53 3.36 3.61 -9.53
C ASP A 53 4.04 4.31 -8.33
N ALA A 54 3.53 4.13 -7.11
CA ALA A 54 4.14 4.70 -5.92
C ALA A 54 5.47 4.03 -5.53
N LEU A 55 5.64 2.74 -5.83
CA LEU A 55 6.92 2.04 -5.64
C LEU A 55 7.97 2.48 -6.67
N ALA A 56 7.55 2.76 -7.91
CA ALA A 56 8.46 3.28 -8.95
C ALA A 56 9.08 4.64 -8.63
N ARG A 57 8.47 5.40 -7.70
CA ARG A 57 9.00 6.67 -7.19
C ARG A 57 9.88 6.53 -5.94
N VAL A 58 10.24 5.32 -5.57
CA VAL A 58 11.23 5.06 -4.51
C VAL A 58 12.63 5.06 -5.15
N ALA A 59 13.56 5.80 -4.54
CA ALA A 59 14.95 5.92 -5.01
C ALA A 59 15.79 4.67 -4.64
N ILE A 60 15.25 3.49 -4.94
CA ILE A 60 15.88 2.19 -4.71
C ILE A 60 15.55 1.34 -5.93
N ASP A 61 16.58 0.85 -6.58
CA ASP A 61 16.40 -0.05 -7.72
C ASP A 61 16.20 -1.50 -7.22
N PHE A 62 14.95 -1.90 -7.15
CA PHE A 62 14.60 -3.29 -6.87
C PHE A 62 14.60 -4.08 -8.18
N THR A 63 15.59 -4.94 -8.34
CA THR A 63 15.78 -5.79 -9.54
C THR A 63 15.09 -7.14 -9.46
N SER A 64 14.43 -7.43 -8.33
CA SER A 64 13.78 -8.72 -8.05
C SER A 64 12.25 -8.63 -8.16
N TRP A 65 11.59 -9.63 -7.64
CA TRP A 65 10.14 -9.65 -7.44
C TRP A 65 9.69 -8.46 -6.58
N ARG A 66 8.42 -8.07 -6.75
CA ARG A 66 7.78 -6.98 -6.01
C ARG A 66 6.41 -7.38 -5.55
N ILE A 67 6.11 -7.08 -4.29
CA ILE A 67 4.79 -7.29 -3.69
C ILE A 67 4.25 -5.91 -3.32
N THR A 68 3.22 -5.47 -4.04
CA THR A 68 2.59 -4.15 -3.92
C THR A 68 1.11 -4.27 -3.60
N HIS A 69 0.38 -3.14 -3.54
CA HIS A 69 -1.07 -3.11 -3.29
C HIS A 69 -1.48 -3.93 -2.05
N HIS A 70 -0.72 -3.80 -0.95
CA HIS A 70 -0.93 -4.57 0.29
C HIS A 70 -0.81 -6.10 0.14
N GLY A 71 -0.24 -6.60 -0.95
CA GLY A 71 -0.08 -8.02 -1.26
C GLY A 71 -0.90 -8.50 -2.45
N ALA A 72 -1.86 -7.70 -2.91
CA ALA A 72 -2.74 -8.07 -4.00
C ALA A 72 -2.05 -8.12 -5.37
N VAL A 73 -0.90 -7.48 -5.53
CA VAL A 73 -0.13 -7.48 -6.78
C VAL A 73 1.27 -8.02 -6.53
N ILE A 74 1.63 -9.06 -7.26
CA ILE A 74 2.94 -9.69 -7.19
C ILE A 74 3.51 -9.68 -8.61
N ARG A 75 4.64 -8.98 -8.80
CA ARG A 75 5.30 -8.89 -10.10
C ARG A 75 6.66 -9.54 -10.07
N ARG A 76 7.03 -10.18 -11.17
CA ARG A 76 8.38 -10.66 -11.45
C ARG A 76 9.37 -9.51 -11.64
N ALA A 77 10.64 -9.83 -11.76
CA ALA A 77 11.69 -8.87 -12.06
C ALA A 77 11.43 -8.09 -13.36
N ASP A 78 10.90 -8.74 -14.37
CA ASP A 78 10.49 -8.15 -15.67
C ASP A 78 9.18 -7.34 -15.61
N ARG A 79 8.62 -7.15 -14.44
CA ARG A 79 7.35 -6.44 -14.17
C ARG A 79 6.09 -7.18 -14.61
N SER A 80 6.17 -8.37 -15.19
CA SER A 80 5.01 -9.20 -15.55
C SER A 80 4.33 -9.75 -14.29
N LEU A 81 3.01 -10.01 -14.40
CA LEU A 81 2.29 -10.81 -13.42
C LEU A 81 2.57 -12.29 -13.69
N PRO A 82 2.83 -13.12 -12.66
CA PRO A 82 2.99 -14.55 -12.84
C PRO A 82 1.67 -15.21 -13.23
N THR A 83 1.73 -16.30 -14.01
CA THR A 83 0.53 -16.99 -14.50
C THR A 83 -0.43 -17.40 -13.37
N TRP A 84 0.11 -17.89 -12.25
CA TRP A 84 -0.70 -18.28 -11.09
C TRP A 84 -1.44 -17.10 -10.44
N TRP A 85 -1.00 -15.84 -10.62
CA TRP A 85 -1.73 -14.68 -10.16
C TRP A 85 -3.14 -14.62 -10.76
N TYR A 86 -3.28 -14.98 -12.04
CA TYR A 86 -4.57 -14.96 -12.74
C TYR A 86 -5.51 -16.06 -12.24
N THR A 87 -4.98 -17.16 -11.70
CA THR A 87 -5.78 -18.29 -11.20
C THR A 87 -6.02 -18.27 -9.68
N GLU A 88 -5.16 -17.65 -8.93
CA GLU A 88 -5.25 -17.66 -7.46
C GLU A 88 -5.65 -16.30 -6.84
N VAL A 89 -5.08 -15.21 -7.33
CA VAL A 89 -5.32 -13.88 -6.72
C VAL A 89 -6.45 -13.14 -7.42
N ARG A 90 -6.42 -13.08 -8.76
CA ARG A 90 -7.44 -12.37 -9.53
C ARG A 90 -8.87 -12.82 -9.21
N PRO A 91 -9.20 -14.11 -9.06
CA PRO A 91 -10.56 -14.53 -8.71
C PRO A 91 -11.05 -13.95 -7.38
N LEU A 92 -10.15 -13.82 -6.38
CA LEU A 92 -10.48 -13.18 -5.09
C LEU A 92 -10.82 -11.69 -5.28
N LEU A 93 -10.03 -11.00 -6.11
CA LEU A 93 -10.29 -9.59 -6.42
C LEU A 93 -11.61 -9.43 -7.18
N VAL A 94 -11.87 -10.27 -8.19
CA VAL A 94 -13.12 -10.26 -8.97
C VAL A 94 -14.33 -10.45 -8.06
N ALA A 95 -14.31 -11.44 -7.18
CA ALA A 95 -15.41 -11.71 -6.25
C ALA A 95 -15.66 -10.53 -5.28
N ALA A 96 -14.61 -9.80 -4.90
CA ALA A 96 -14.70 -8.67 -3.97
C ALA A 96 -15.10 -7.34 -4.64
N GLN A 97 -15.15 -7.23 -6.00
CA GLN A 97 -15.44 -5.96 -6.68
C GLN A 97 -16.74 -5.28 -6.22
N PRO A 98 -17.91 -5.97 -6.16
CA PRO A 98 -19.14 -5.33 -5.72
C PRO A 98 -19.04 -4.75 -4.31
N LEU A 99 -18.36 -5.47 -3.40
CA LEU A 99 -18.16 -5.04 -2.02
C LEU A 99 -17.26 -3.83 -1.92
N LEU A 100 -16.12 -3.85 -2.61
CA LEU A 100 -15.17 -2.73 -2.62
C LEU A 100 -15.78 -1.47 -3.23
N TRP A 101 -16.43 -1.57 -4.39
CA TRP A 101 -17.07 -0.43 -5.02
C TRP A 101 -18.22 0.14 -4.18
N GLY A 102 -19.06 -0.72 -3.60
CA GLY A 102 -20.14 -0.32 -2.70
C GLY A 102 -19.62 0.43 -1.45
N LEU A 103 -18.58 -0.10 -0.81
CA LEU A 103 -17.95 0.55 0.35
C LEU A 103 -17.23 1.85 -0.04
N SER A 104 -16.55 1.89 -1.19
CA SER A 104 -15.92 3.11 -1.69
C SER A 104 -16.94 4.23 -1.90
N ALA A 105 -18.04 3.93 -2.58
CA ALA A 105 -19.11 4.91 -2.83
C ALA A 105 -19.71 5.43 -1.51
N ARG A 106 -19.99 4.52 -0.57
CA ARG A 106 -20.55 4.88 0.74
C ARG A 106 -19.61 5.74 1.56
N LEU A 107 -18.35 5.33 1.71
CA LEU A 107 -17.34 6.10 2.44
C LEU A 107 -17.10 7.46 1.80
N SER A 108 -17.12 7.55 0.46
CA SER A 108 -16.96 8.82 -0.25
C SER A 108 -18.14 9.76 0.00
N ALA A 109 -19.37 9.24 0.04
CA ALA A 109 -20.55 10.03 0.34
C ALA A 109 -20.58 10.52 1.80
N GLU A 110 -20.07 9.70 2.74
CA GLU A 110 -20.02 10.03 4.16
C GLU A 110 -18.80 10.91 4.54
N ALA A 111 -17.83 11.12 3.64
CA ALA A 111 -16.55 11.77 3.96
C ALA A 111 -16.69 13.23 4.41
N ALA A 112 -17.60 14.01 3.83
CA ALA A 112 -17.90 15.40 4.19
C ALA A 112 -16.65 16.28 4.44
N GLY A 113 -15.54 16.01 3.73
CA GLY A 113 -14.27 16.72 3.90
C GLY A 113 -13.41 16.28 5.09
N GLN A 114 -13.88 15.36 5.94
CA GLN A 114 -13.12 14.91 7.12
C GLN A 114 -11.99 13.91 6.77
N TYR A 115 -12.15 13.20 5.66
CA TYR A 115 -11.17 12.23 5.16
C TYR A 115 -11.26 12.10 3.63
N ARG A 116 -10.22 11.56 3.05
CA ARG A 116 -10.16 11.29 1.61
C ARG A 116 -10.20 9.80 1.35
N VAL A 117 -11.10 9.37 0.49
CA VAL A 117 -11.19 8.01 -0.03
C VAL A 117 -10.44 7.93 -1.36
N SER A 118 -9.63 6.89 -1.56
CA SER A 118 -8.92 6.65 -2.80
C SER A 118 -9.00 5.19 -3.19
N ASN A 119 -9.34 4.94 -4.46
CA ASN A 119 -9.41 3.63 -5.07
C ASN A 119 -8.08 3.28 -5.74
N HIS A 120 -7.61 2.06 -5.53
CA HIS A 120 -6.34 1.58 -6.08
C HIS A 120 -6.57 0.30 -6.87
N SER A 121 -6.26 0.34 -8.16
CA SER A 121 -6.50 -0.76 -9.09
C SER A 121 -5.22 -1.27 -9.73
N VAL A 122 -5.25 -2.49 -10.20
CA VAL A 122 -4.35 -3.06 -11.20
C VAL A 122 -5.21 -3.51 -12.39
N ASP A 123 -4.85 -3.08 -13.57
CA ASP A 123 -5.71 -3.18 -14.75
C ASP A 123 -7.12 -2.63 -14.40
N GLU A 124 -8.19 -3.38 -14.64
CA GLU A 124 -9.58 -3.02 -14.31
C GLU A 124 -10.01 -3.40 -12.87
N TRP A 125 -9.15 -4.12 -12.10
CA TRP A 125 -9.53 -4.68 -10.79
C TRP A 125 -9.14 -3.77 -9.64
N LEU A 126 -10.13 -3.32 -8.87
CA LEU A 126 -9.90 -2.63 -7.61
C LEU A 126 -9.27 -3.60 -6.60
N THR A 127 -8.08 -3.27 -6.13
CA THR A 127 -7.29 -4.13 -5.24
C THR A 127 -7.47 -3.77 -3.77
N TYR A 128 -7.63 -2.49 -3.48
CA TYR A 128 -7.93 -1.97 -2.16
C TYR A 128 -8.46 -0.54 -2.21
N ILE A 129 -9.08 -0.12 -1.11
CA ILE A 129 -9.51 1.26 -0.87
C ILE A 129 -8.64 1.82 0.24
N SER A 130 -8.15 3.05 0.12
CA SER A 130 -7.52 3.75 1.23
C SER A 130 -8.37 4.92 1.70
N VAL A 131 -8.45 5.09 3.03
CA VAL A 131 -9.01 6.26 3.69
C VAL A 131 -7.89 6.97 4.41
N LYS A 132 -7.72 8.26 4.14
CA LYS A 132 -6.67 9.09 4.75
C LYS A 132 -7.27 10.33 5.38
N THR A 133 -6.76 10.67 6.55
CA THR A 133 -7.04 11.92 7.24
C THR A 133 -5.78 12.80 7.25
N ASP A 134 -5.95 14.10 7.32
CA ASP A 134 -4.83 15.05 7.43
C ASP A 134 -4.36 15.13 8.90
N ALA A 135 -3.77 14.03 9.39
CA ALA A 135 -3.27 13.82 10.75
C ALA A 135 -4.33 13.79 11.87
N ASP A 136 -5.61 13.65 11.53
CA ASP A 136 -6.70 13.45 12.51
C ASP A 136 -6.90 11.94 12.76
N GLU A 137 -6.25 11.41 13.79
CA GLU A 137 -6.39 10.01 14.20
C GLU A 137 -7.80 9.70 14.72
N ALA A 138 -8.49 10.69 15.34
CA ALA A 138 -9.85 10.51 15.83
C ALA A 138 -10.84 10.35 14.68
N ALA A 139 -10.65 11.08 13.57
CA ALA A 139 -11.46 10.87 12.36
C ALA A 139 -11.26 9.47 11.79
N LEU A 140 -10.02 8.95 11.77
CA LEU A 140 -9.75 7.61 11.30
C LEU A 140 -10.39 6.54 12.20
N LEU A 141 -10.37 6.76 13.52
CA LEU A 141 -11.02 5.85 14.48
C LEU A 141 -12.54 5.81 14.24
N ARG A 142 -13.19 6.97 14.03
CA ARG A 142 -14.62 7.02 13.67
C ARG A 142 -14.95 6.24 12.40
N VAL A 143 -14.08 6.33 11.36
CA VAL A 143 -14.26 5.53 10.15
C VAL A 143 -14.12 4.03 10.46
N ARG A 144 -13.20 3.66 11.32
CA ARG A 144 -13.02 2.27 11.73
C ARG A 144 -14.25 1.75 12.48
N GLU A 145 -14.74 2.48 13.49
CA GLU A 145 -15.95 2.15 14.24
C GLU A 145 -17.18 2.06 13.32
N ARG A 146 -17.26 2.96 12.34
CA ARG A 146 -18.31 2.92 11.32
C ARG A 146 -18.27 1.64 10.49
N LEU A 147 -17.10 1.23 10.03
CA LEU A 147 -16.93 -0.03 9.29
C LEU A 147 -17.29 -1.25 10.14
N ASP A 148 -16.87 -1.25 11.40
CA ASP A 148 -17.20 -2.33 12.34
C ASP A 148 -18.73 -2.40 12.60
N SER A 149 -19.41 -1.26 12.70
CA SER A 149 -20.88 -1.17 12.86
C SER A 149 -21.66 -1.64 11.62
N LEU A 150 -21.06 -1.55 10.44
CA LEU A 150 -21.65 -2.02 9.17
C LEU A 150 -21.55 -3.53 9.00
N GLY A 151 -20.79 -4.21 9.86
CA GLY A 151 -20.49 -5.63 9.69
C GLY A 151 -19.64 -5.85 8.45
N LEU A 152 -18.32 -5.65 8.58
CA LEU A 152 -17.41 -5.85 7.44
C LEU A 152 -17.56 -7.27 6.87
N PRO A 153 -17.81 -7.40 5.55
CA PRO A 153 -17.87 -8.71 4.91
C PRO A 153 -16.64 -9.55 5.17
N PRO A 154 -16.75 -10.88 5.38
CA PRO A 154 -15.62 -11.74 5.71
C PRO A 154 -14.54 -11.80 4.63
N GLU A 155 -14.87 -11.44 3.40
CA GLU A 155 -13.95 -11.34 2.26
C GLU A 155 -13.00 -10.14 2.36
N LEU A 156 -13.32 -9.17 3.22
CA LEU A 156 -12.53 -7.97 3.39
C LEU A 156 -11.83 -7.94 4.74
N THR A 157 -10.79 -7.11 4.83
CA THR A 157 -10.08 -6.85 6.07
C THR A 157 -9.62 -5.40 6.12
N VAL A 158 -9.55 -4.85 7.34
CA VAL A 158 -9.10 -3.48 7.57
C VAL A 158 -7.67 -3.51 8.10
N HIS A 159 -6.83 -2.71 7.50
CA HIS A 159 -5.47 -2.47 7.95
C HIS A 159 -5.29 -0.99 8.28
N CYS A 160 -4.96 -0.68 9.53
CA CYS A 160 -4.72 0.70 9.99
C CYS A 160 -3.23 0.92 10.22
N ASN A 161 -2.74 2.08 9.80
CA ASN A 161 -1.36 2.51 10.05
C ASN A 161 -1.27 4.04 10.10
N GLY A 162 -1.08 4.61 11.31
CA GLY A 162 -1.06 6.05 11.52
C GLY A 162 -2.34 6.72 11.00
N ASN A 163 -2.20 7.64 10.07
CA ASN A 163 -3.30 8.41 9.46
C ASN A 163 -3.93 7.73 8.22
N ASN A 164 -3.71 6.44 8.04
CA ASN A 164 -4.19 5.70 6.87
C ASN A 164 -4.89 4.40 7.28
N LEU A 165 -6.07 4.20 6.74
CA LEU A 165 -6.82 2.94 6.80
C LEU A 165 -6.89 2.36 5.40
N ALA A 166 -6.64 1.06 5.25
CA ALA A 166 -6.78 0.34 4.00
C ALA A 166 -7.77 -0.81 4.15
N LEU A 167 -8.76 -0.87 3.26
CA LEU A 167 -9.68 -1.99 3.07
C LEU A 167 -9.10 -2.88 1.99
N THR A 168 -8.71 -4.09 2.35
CA THR A 168 -8.02 -5.05 1.47
C THR A 168 -8.81 -6.35 1.36
N VAL A 169 -8.56 -7.12 0.32
CA VAL A 169 -9.20 -8.42 0.07
C VAL A 169 -8.48 -9.51 0.86
N ARG A 170 -9.23 -10.32 1.61
CA ARG A 170 -8.71 -11.47 2.34
C ARG A 170 -8.17 -12.51 1.36
N GLY A 171 -7.04 -13.13 1.69
CA GLY A 171 -6.33 -14.05 0.79
C GLY A 171 -5.45 -13.36 -0.26
N ALA A 172 -5.53 -12.02 -0.37
CA ALA A 172 -4.67 -11.21 -1.24
C ALA A 172 -3.85 -10.19 -0.43
N GLN A 173 -3.37 -10.58 0.75
CA GLN A 173 -2.62 -9.74 1.67
C GLN A 173 -1.12 -10.00 1.60
N LYS A 174 -0.32 -9.16 2.25
CA LYS A 174 1.16 -9.29 2.26
C LYS A 174 1.64 -10.66 2.72
N HIS A 175 1.06 -11.19 3.79
CA HIS A 175 1.44 -12.50 4.32
C HIS A 175 1.04 -13.64 3.38
N ASP A 176 -0.07 -13.53 2.65
CA ASP A 176 -0.47 -14.49 1.63
C ASP A 176 0.51 -14.45 0.45
N ALA A 177 0.87 -13.24 0.00
CA ALA A 177 1.80 -13.03 -1.09
C ALA A 177 3.22 -13.55 -0.82
N VAL A 178 3.69 -13.44 0.44
CA VAL A 178 5.02 -13.94 0.83
C VAL A 178 5.06 -15.45 0.93
N ARG A 179 3.92 -16.11 1.16
CA ARG A 179 3.82 -17.58 1.25
C ARG A 179 3.72 -18.27 -0.11
N ARG A 180 3.38 -17.53 -1.16
CA ARG A 180 3.31 -18.02 -2.55
C ARG A 180 4.68 -18.01 -3.24
#